data_110be9aaca3094f5b1abe256f1dcf400
#
_entry.id   110be9aaca3094f5b1abe256f1dcf400
#
_cell.length_a   1.000
_cell.length_b   1.000
_cell.length_c   1.000
_cell.angle_alpha   90.00
_cell.angle_beta   90.00
_cell.angle_gamma   90.00
#
_symmetry.space_group_name_H-M   'P 1'
#
loop_
_entity.id
_entity.type
_entity.pdbx_description
1 polymer ?
#
loop_
_entity_poly.entity_id
_entity_poly.type
_entity_poly.pdbx_seq_one_letter_code
_entity_poly.pdbx_strand_id
1 'polypeptide(L)'
;SDTLDGDDWTGGTSGSLDLTTVWPTGFDEIVAIREFNNFLAIFGKQSILLYSGASAPASMVLADVITGIGCVARDSVQDIGTDLIFLSDSGVRSLGRTIQEKSNPIGNVSKNVRDDIIYHTGVETGNIKSVYSPEHAFYLLFYPSSSIVFCFDMRAVLEDGSNRVTTWPATKILCGSIGADGTVFLGTEKGINEYSDFLDDTSPYTLRYYTQPLAFGDPSRLKIVKEITFKVIGGQGSSLVLNWGYDYTEAYTKQNFTVANANIAEYGIAEYNTSEAEYSASIIVDDAKVKATGSGTVATIGVDATINGRSLSIQELKTEALI
;
A
#
# COMPACT_ATOMS: atom_id res chain seq x y z
N SER A 1 -27.98 -5.55 23.78
CA SER A 1 -28.44 -5.37 25.17
C SER A 1 -29.65 -4.49 25.20
N ASP A 2 -30.38 -4.50 26.28
CA ASP A 2 -31.52 -3.59 26.48
C ASP A 2 -31.05 -2.14 26.68
N THR A 3 -31.96 -1.20 26.43
CA THR A 3 -31.67 0.22 26.64
C THR A 3 -31.42 0.47 28.14
N LEU A 4 -30.26 1.05 28.47
CA LEU A 4 -29.79 1.32 29.84
C LEU A 4 -29.33 0.10 30.66
N ASP A 5 -29.36 -1.10 30.12
CA ASP A 5 -28.83 -2.29 30.76
C ASP A 5 -27.87 -3.04 29.78
N GLY A 6 -26.57 -2.86 29.95
CA GLY A 6 -25.56 -3.43 29.10
C GLY A 6 -25.42 -4.95 29.20
N ASP A 7 -25.94 -5.55 30.26
CA ASP A 7 -25.83 -6.99 30.58
C ASP A 7 -27.11 -7.78 30.24
N ASP A 8 -28.22 -7.10 29.99
CA ASP A 8 -29.46 -7.77 29.56
C ASP A 8 -29.56 -7.91 28.04
N TRP A 9 -29.47 -9.15 27.58
CA TRP A 9 -29.57 -9.55 26.16
C TRP A 9 -30.89 -10.29 25.86
N THR A 10 -31.77 -10.42 26.82
CA THR A 10 -32.95 -11.29 26.74
C THR A 10 -34.29 -10.56 26.85
N GLY A 11 -34.29 -9.31 27.33
CA GLY A 11 -35.48 -8.55 27.60
C GLY A 11 -35.57 -7.22 26.86
N GLY A 12 -36.71 -6.54 26.94
CA GLY A 12 -36.91 -5.17 26.47
C GLY A 12 -36.73 -4.96 24.98
N THR A 13 -35.76 -4.12 24.65
CA THR A 13 -35.37 -3.80 23.27
C THR A 13 -34.20 -4.64 22.76
N SER A 14 -33.66 -5.53 23.59
CA SER A 14 -32.58 -6.44 23.19
C SER A 14 -33.07 -7.53 22.24
N GLY A 15 -32.14 -8.16 21.55
CA GLY A 15 -32.42 -9.28 20.66
C GLY A 15 -31.17 -9.96 20.17
N SER A 16 -31.34 -11.18 19.70
CA SER A 16 -30.28 -11.96 19.06
C SER A 16 -30.66 -12.33 17.63
N LEU A 17 -29.69 -12.38 16.76
CA LEU A 17 -29.85 -12.87 15.41
C LEU A 17 -29.07 -14.18 15.27
N ASP A 18 -29.80 -15.27 14.99
CA ASP A 18 -29.20 -16.56 14.72
C ASP A 18 -28.74 -16.62 13.25
N LEU A 19 -27.44 -16.67 13.05
CA LEU A 19 -26.82 -16.74 11.72
C LEU A 19 -26.62 -18.18 11.23
N THR A 20 -26.85 -19.20 12.06
CA THR A 20 -26.57 -20.60 11.70
C THR A 20 -27.37 -21.06 10.51
N THR A 21 -28.58 -20.55 10.33
CA THR A 21 -29.48 -20.87 9.21
C THR A 21 -29.25 -20.01 7.97
N VAL A 22 -28.43 -18.97 8.09
CA VAL A 22 -28.22 -17.95 7.05
C VAL A 22 -26.91 -18.19 6.29
N TRP A 23 -25.91 -18.78 6.96
CA TRP A 23 -24.65 -19.10 6.32
C TRP A 23 -24.84 -20.06 5.13
N PRO A 24 -24.31 -19.73 3.94
CA PRO A 24 -24.52 -20.54 2.73
C PRO A 24 -24.03 -22.00 2.85
N THR A 25 -23.00 -22.21 3.66
CA THR A 25 -22.43 -23.55 3.93
C THR A 25 -22.99 -24.20 5.20
N GLY A 26 -23.98 -23.55 5.85
CA GLY A 26 -24.53 -23.99 7.13
C GLY A 26 -23.67 -23.66 8.35
N PHE A 27 -22.46 -23.20 8.17
CA PHE A 27 -21.52 -22.81 9.23
C PHE A 27 -20.50 -21.82 8.71
N ASP A 28 -20.26 -20.76 9.47
CA ASP A 28 -19.11 -19.86 9.27
C ASP A 28 -18.76 -19.20 10.63
N GLU A 29 -17.60 -18.60 10.72
CA GLU A 29 -17.12 -17.90 11.93
C GLU A 29 -17.12 -16.39 11.68
N ILE A 30 -17.77 -15.62 12.53
CA ILE A 30 -17.77 -14.17 12.44
C ILE A 30 -16.36 -13.64 12.74
N VAL A 31 -15.77 -12.94 11.79
CA VAL A 31 -14.45 -12.33 11.90
C VAL A 31 -14.55 -10.85 12.23
N ALA A 32 -15.42 -10.12 11.52
CA ALA A 32 -15.61 -8.68 11.70
C ALA A 32 -17.07 -8.26 11.46
N ILE A 33 -17.43 -7.14 12.03
CA ILE A 33 -18.71 -6.47 11.80
C ILE A 33 -18.41 -5.00 11.54
N ARG A 34 -18.97 -4.43 10.46
CA ARG A 34 -18.81 -3.03 10.07
C ARG A 34 -20.10 -2.48 9.46
N GLU A 35 -20.28 -1.17 9.55
CA GLU A 35 -21.28 -0.47 8.78
C GLU A 35 -20.80 -0.27 7.34
N PHE A 36 -21.71 -0.40 6.38
CA PHE A 36 -21.44 -0.15 4.96
C PHE A 36 -22.73 0.33 4.26
N ASN A 37 -22.79 1.58 3.82
CA ASN A 37 -23.90 2.15 3.06
C ASN A 37 -25.29 1.83 3.66
N ASN A 38 -25.47 2.09 4.94
CA ASN A 38 -26.68 1.78 5.75
C ASN A 38 -26.97 0.27 5.91
N PHE A 39 -26.06 -0.60 5.53
CA PHE A 39 -26.10 -2.03 5.84
C PHE A 39 -25.15 -2.35 6.98
N LEU A 40 -25.48 -3.36 7.74
CA LEU A 40 -24.56 -4.04 8.62
C LEU A 40 -23.88 -5.15 7.83
N ALA A 41 -22.58 -5.00 7.56
CA ALA A 41 -21.77 -6.02 6.94
C ALA A 41 -21.18 -6.94 8.02
N ILE A 42 -21.55 -8.21 7.97
CA ILE A 42 -21.02 -9.27 8.85
C ILE A 42 -20.07 -10.12 8.02
N PHE A 43 -18.79 -10.03 8.33
CA PHE A 43 -17.74 -10.78 7.67
C PHE A 43 -17.54 -12.12 8.36
N GLY A 44 -17.79 -13.21 7.65
CA GLY A 44 -17.35 -14.54 8.00
C GLY A 44 -15.99 -14.86 7.39
N LYS A 45 -15.47 -16.06 7.65
CA LYS A 45 -14.22 -16.55 7.03
C LYS A 45 -14.40 -16.86 5.55
N GLN A 46 -15.60 -17.30 5.14
CA GLN A 46 -15.89 -17.76 3.79
C GLN A 46 -17.07 -17.03 3.13
N SER A 47 -17.78 -16.19 3.88
CA SER A 47 -18.97 -15.51 3.40
C SER A 47 -19.11 -14.13 4.03
N ILE A 48 -19.86 -13.25 3.36
CA ILE A 48 -20.20 -11.93 3.90
C ILE A 48 -21.72 -11.78 3.82
N LEU A 49 -22.33 -11.38 4.93
CA LEU A 49 -23.77 -11.12 5.03
C LEU A 49 -24.02 -9.62 5.13
N LEU A 50 -24.97 -9.11 4.38
CA LEU A 50 -25.39 -7.72 4.43
C LEU A 50 -26.81 -7.64 4.97
N TYR A 51 -27.00 -6.97 6.11
CA TYR A 51 -28.27 -6.74 6.74
C TYR A 51 -28.68 -5.28 6.64
N SER A 52 -29.93 -5.03 6.26
CA SER A 52 -30.58 -3.72 6.38
C SER A 52 -31.34 -3.63 7.71
N GLY A 53 -31.68 -2.41 8.12
CA GLY A 53 -32.50 -2.18 9.33
C GLY A 53 -31.81 -2.49 10.64
N ALA A 54 -30.47 -2.34 10.71
CA ALA A 54 -29.64 -2.68 11.87
C ALA A 54 -29.88 -1.80 13.12
N SER A 55 -30.80 -0.83 13.07
CA SER A 55 -31.15 0.02 14.21
C SER A 55 -31.87 -0.74 15.32
N ALA A 56 -32.56 -1.84 15.00
CA ALA A 56 -33.17 -2.73 15.97
C ALA A 56 -33.13 -4.18 15.46
N PRO A 57 -32.87 -5.17 16.33
CA PRO A 57 -32.79 -6.58 15.92
C PRO A 57 -34.04 -7.09 15.20
N ALA A 58 -35.23 -6.65 15.65
CA ALA A 58 -36.50 -7.05 15.06
C ALA A 58 -36.73 -6.52 13.62
N SER A 59 -36.05 -5.45 13.23
CA SER A 59 -36.14 -4.86 11.90
C SER A 59 -35.01 -5.29 10.94
N MET A 60 -34.10 -6.10 11.41
CA MET A 60 -32.98 -6.59 10.58
C MET A 60 -33.49 -7.55 9.52
N VAL A 61 -33.21 -7.24 8.27
CA VAL A 61 -33.52 -8.07 7.10
C VAL A 61 -32.25 -8.34 6.33
N LEU A 62 -32.03 -9.63 6.00
CA LEU A 62 -30.95 -10.04 5.13
C LEU A 62 -31.17 -9.45 3.74
N ALA A 63 -30.28 -8.57 3.31
CA ALA A 63 -30.34 -7.89 2.02
C ALA A 63 -29.55 -8.63 0.95
N ASP A 64 -28.36 -9.12 1.29
CA ASP A 64 -27.50 -9.84 0.34
C ASP A 64 -26.56 -10.82 1.06
N VAL A 65 -26.10 -11.82 0.30
CA VAL A 65 -25.15 -12.84 0.76
C VAL A 65 -24.07 -13.02 -0.31
N ILE A 66 -22.82 -12.84 0.09
CA ILE A 66 -21.65 -13.08 -0.74
C ILE A 66 -21.02 -14.38 -0.28
N THR A 67 -20.90 -15.34 -1.19
CA THR A 67 -20.36 -16.68 -0.91
C THR A 67 -18.98 -16.87 -1.47
N GLY A 68 -18.13 -17.66 -0.80
CA GLY A 68 -16.78 -17.98 -1.26
C GLY A 68 -15.78 -16.84 -1.12
N ILE A 69 -16.15 -15.74 -0.46
CA ILE A 69 -15.30 -14.61 -0.16
C ILE A 69 -15.59 -14.18 1.27
N GLY A 70 -14.59 -14.24 2.14
CA GLY A 70 -14.69 -13.85 3.53
C GLY A 70 -13.50 -12.99 3.95
N CYS A 71 -13.43 -12.68 5.23
CA CYS A 71 -12.36 -11.90 5.84
C CYS A 71 -11.47 -12.80 6.70
N VAL A 72 -10.15 -12.67 6.53
CA VAL A 72 -9.16 -13.48 7.29
C VAL A 72 -8.83 -12.83 8.63
N ALA A 73 -8.77 -11.51 8.68
CA ALA A 73 -8.33 -10.77 9.87
C ALA A 73 -9.28 -9.61 10.19
N ARG A 74 -9.83 -9.62 11.41
CA ARG A 74 -10.77 -8.58 11.88
C ARG A 74 -10.22 -7.15 11.69
N ASP A 75 -8.98 -6.95 12.08
CA ASP A 75 -8.35 -5.63 12.11
C ASP A 75 -7.79 -5.22 10.74
N SER A 76 -8.06 -6.00 9.69
CA SER A 76 -7.79 -5.62 8.29
C SER A 76 -8.94 -4.83 7.65
N VAL A 77 -10.12 -4.82 8.26
CA VAL A 77 -11.29 -4.12 7.71
C VAL A 77 -11.20 -2.64 8.03
N GLN A 78 -11.04 -1.81 7.00
CA GLN A 78 -10.96 -0.35 7.11
C GLN A 78 -12.01 0.32 6.22
N ASP A 79 -12.61 1.37 6.77
CA ASP A 79 -13.50 2.27 6.05
C ASP A 79 -12.66 3.34 5.33
N ILE A 80 -12.82 3.43 4.02
CA ILE A 80 -12.15 4.44 3.17
C ILE A 80 -13.11 5.56 2.74
N GLY A 81 -14.23 5.70 3.43
CA GLY A 81 -15.27 6.72 3.22
C GLY A 81 -16.38 6.27 2.26
N THR A 82 -16.05 5.71 1.11
CA THR A 82 -17.04 5.24 0.13
C THR A 82 -17.11 3.72 0.03
N ASP A 83 -16.16 3.01 0.62
CA ASP A 83 -16.02 1.57 0.52
C ASP A 83 -15.33 0.99 1.76
N LEU A 84 -15.46 -0.31 1.95
CA LEU A 84 -14.68 -1.06 2.93
C LEU A 84 -13.60 -1.88 2.23
N ILE A 85 -12.37 -1.73 2.71
CA ILE A 85 -11.25 -2.57 2.28
C ILE A 85 -11.00 -3.63 3.35
N PHE A 86 -10.76 -4.86 2.95
CA PHE A 86 -10.51 -5.98 3.84
C PHE A 86 -9.56 -7.02 3.24
N LEU A 87 -8.92 -7.79 4.10
CA LEU A 87 -8.09 -8.92 3.71
C LEU A 87 -8.93 -10.20 3.61
N SER A 88 -8.99 -10.78 2.43
CA SER A 88 -9.55 -12.11 2.18
C SER A 88 -8.42 -13.15 2.04
N ASP A 89 -8.78 -14.42 1.97
CA ASP A 89 -7.86 -15.54 1.68
C ASP A 89 -7.13 -15.42 0.34
N SER A 90 -7.69 -14.66 -0.59
CA SER A 90 -7.15 -14.45 -1.94
C SER A 90 -6.51 -13.08 -2.15
N GLY A 91 -6.33 -12.30 -1.08
CA GLY A 91 -5.71 -10.97 -1.10
C GLY A 91 -6.63 -9.85 -0.59
N VAL A 92 -6.20 -8.60 -0.75
CA VAL A 92 -6.95 -7.41 -0.30
C VAL A 92 -8.06 -7.10 -1.29
N ARG A 93 -9.27 -6.89 -0.79
CA ARG A 93 -10.48 -6.64 -1.56
C ARG A 93 -11.24 -5.42 -1.12
N SER A 94 -12.03 -4.88 -2.03
CA SER A 94 -13.06 -3.87 -1.82
C SER A 94 -14.42 -4.54 -1.69
N LEU A 95 -15.21 -4.17 -0.67
CA LEU A 95 -16.55 -4.72 -0.48
C LEU A 95 -17.51 -4.27 -1.58
N GLY A 96 -17.47 -3.00 -1.97
CA GLY A 96 -18.34 -2.48 -3.03
C GLY A 96 -18.14 -3.20 -4.37
N ARG A 97 -16.89 -3.45 -4.76
CA ARG A 97 -16.59 -4.26 -5.96
C ARG A 97 -17.01 -5.72 -5.78
N THR A 98 -16.77 -6.29 -4.61
CA THR A 98 -17.14 -7.68 -4.31
C THR A 98 -18.66 -7.89 -4.41
N ILE A 99 -19.47 -6.93 -3.98
CA ILE A 99 -20.94 -6.96 -4.13
C ILE A 99 -21.34 -6.92 -5.61
N GLN A 100 -20.67 -6.13 -6.43
CA GLN A 100 -20.98 -6.00 -7.87
C GLN A 100 -20.59 -7.25 -8.66
N GLU A 101 -19.46 -7.85 -8.34
CA GLU A 101 -18.88 -8.97 -9.11
C GLU A 101 -19.40 -10.34 -8.68
N LYS A 102 -19.89 -10.48 -7.45
CA LYS A 102 -20.50 -11.67 -6.76
C LYS A 102 -19.82 -13.03 -6.93
N SER A 103 -18.90 -13.23 -7.85
CA SER A 103 -18.36 -14.56 -8.14
C SER A 103 -16.95 -14.60 -8.74
N ASN A 104 -16.30 -13.48 -9.01
CA ASN A 104 -15.03 -13.53 -9.72
C ASN A 104 -13.97 -12.62 -9.11
N PRO A 105 -12.75 -13.14 -8.86
CA PRO A 105 -11.67 -12.40 -8.20
C PRO A 105 -10.94 -11.38 -9.10
N ILE A 106 -11.59 -10.90 -10.16
CA ILE A 106 -10.94 -10.01 -11.13
C ILE A 106 -10.61 -8.63 -10.55
N GLY A 107 -11.38 -8.16 -9.59
CA GLY A 107 -11.24 -6.82 -8.97
C GLY A 107 -10.40 -6.78 -7.69
N ASN A 108 -9.36 -7.58 -7.56
CA ASN A 108 -8.49 -7.54 -6.38
C ASN A 108 -7.67 -6.24 -6.34
N VAL A 109 -7.79 -5.49 -5.24
CA VAL A 109 -6.96 -4.32 -4.92
C VAL A 109 -5.47 -4.67 -4.94
N SER A 110 -5.14 -5.89 -4.53
CA SER A 110 -3.79 -6.43 -4.39
C SER A 110 -3.32 -7.32 -5.52
N LYS A 111 -3.92 -7.26 -6.70
CA LYS A 111 -3.60 -8.18 -7.81
C LYS A 111 -2.10 -8.30 -8.11
N ASN A 112 -1.37 -7.18 -8.05
CA ASN A 112 0.05 -7.12 -8.36
C ASN A 112 0.96 -7.78 -7.31
N VAL A 113 0.48 -7.92 -6.07
CA VAL A 113 1.23 -8.47 -4.92
C VAL A 113 0.45 -9.60 -4.24
N ARG A 114 -0.47 -10.20 -4.97
CA ARG A 114 -1.38 -11.22 -4.43
C ARG A 114 -0.65 -12.39 -3.80
N ASP A 115 0.33 -12.94 -4.50
CA ASP A 115 1.04 -14.14 -4.08
C ASP A 115 1.88 -13.87 -2.82
N ASP A 116 2.49 -12.68 -2.73
CA ASP A 116 3.23 -12.24 -1.54
C ASP A 116 2.28 -12.08 -0.33
N ILE A 117 1.11 -11.49 -0.54
CA ILE A 117 0.10 -11.33 0.52
C ILE A 117 -0.40 -12.70 1.00
N ILE A 118 -0.73 -13.61 0.09
CA ILE A 118 -1.16 -14.97 0.43
C ILE A 118 -0.06 -15.69 1.23
N TYR A 119 1.19 -15.59 0.77
CA TYR A 119 2.33 -16.16 1.47
C TYR A 119 2.46 -15.61 2.89
N HIS A 120 2.50 -14.26 3.05
CA HIS A 120 2.63 -13.64 4.36
C HIS A 120 1.43 -13.90 5.27
N THR A 121 0.22 -13.93 4.71
CA THR A 121 -0.99 -14.31 5.48
C THR A 121 -0.91 -15.75 5.99
N GLY A 122 -0.36 -16.68 5.21
CA GLY A 122 -0.22 -18.09 5.59
C GLY A 122 0.86 -18.35 6.64
N VAL A 123 1.89 -17.51 6.71
CA VAL A 123 3.00 -17.69 7.70
C VAL A 123 2.85 -16.77 8.91
N GLU A 124 1.89 -15.83 8.91
CA GLU A 124 1.70 -14.91 10.01
C GLU A 124 1.10 -15.62 11.23
N THR A 125 1.82 -15.58 12.34
CA THR A 125 1.39 -16.15 13.62
C THR A 125 0.87 -15.10 14.60
N GLY A 126 1.05 -13.83 14.27
CA GLY A 126 0.57 -12.70 15.04
C GLY A 126 -0.77 -12.18 14.54
N ASN A 127 -1.16 -11.02 15.02
CA ASN A 127 -2.38 -10.35 14.60
C ASN A 127 -2.10 -9.46 13.40
N ILE A 128 -2.61 -9.83 12.24
CA ILE A 128 -2.64 -8.95 11.07
C ILE A 128 -3.51 -7.74 11.40
N LYS A 129 -2.96 -6.55 11.20
CA LYS A 129 -3.64 -5.28 11.46
C LYS A 129 -3.50 -4.36 10.26
N SER A 130 -4.30 -3.31 10.26
CA SER A 130 -4.25 -2.31 9.21
C SER A 130 -4.59 -0.93 9.75
N VAL A 131 -4.27 0.09 8.96
CA VAL A 131 -4.73 1.46 9.17
C VAL A 131 -4.95 2.12 7.81
N TYR A 132 -5.98 2.94 7.70
CA TYR A 132 -6.22 3.78 6.54
C TYR A 132 -6.01 5.24 6.92
N SER A 133 -5.17 5.97 6.16
CA SER A 133 -4.99 7.41 6.31
C SER A 133 -5.76 8.14 5.22
N PRO A 134 -6.79 8.91 5.56
CA PRO A 134 -7.50 9.73 4.58
C PRO A 134 -6.64 10.85 3.99
N GLU A 135 -5.77 11.46 4.80
CA GLU A 135 -4.89 12.56 4.39
C GLU A 135 -3.89 12.12 3.32
N HIS A 136 -3.22 10.99 3.55
CA HIS A 136 -2.25 10.44 2.61
C HIS A 136 -2.89 9.53 1.56
N ALA A 137 -4.17 9.18 1.74
CA ALA A 137 -4.92 8.26 0.90
C ALA A 137 -4.18 6.92 0.69
N PHE A 138 -3.66 6.34 1.76
CA PHE A 138 -3.08 5.01 1.73
C PHE A 138 -3.72 4.07 2.77
N TYR A 139 -3.76 2.78 2.40
CA TYR A 139 -4.10 1.68 3.29
C TYR A 139 -2.85 0.88 3.59
N LEU A 140 -2.48 0.80 4.87
CA LEU A 140 -1.34 0.02 5.36
C LEU A 140 -1.82 -1.30 5.95
N LEU A 141 -1.19 -2.39 5.54
CA LEU A 141 -1.45 -3.73 6.04
C LEU A 141 -0.16 -4.28 6.69
N PHE A 142 -0.23 -4.63 7.96
CA PHE A 142 0.92 -5.00 8.78
C PHE A 142 0.97 -6.50 9.00
N TYR A 143 2.16 -7.09 8.75
CA TYR A 143 2.50 -8.47 9.06
C TYR A 143 3.65 -8.50 10.08
N PRO A 144 3.33 -8.43 11.38
CA PRO A 144 4.35 -8.31 12.43
C PRO A 144 5.38 -9.42 12.46
N SER A 145 4.98 -10.69 12.25
CA SER A 145 5.91 -11.83 12.26
C SER A 145 6.90 -11.80 11.10
N SER A 146 6.47 -11.29 9.96
CA SER A 146 7.32 -11.14 8.76
C SER A 146 8.08 -9.81 8.75
N SER A 147 7.77 -8.88 9.66
CA SER A 147 8.30 -7.50 9.66
C SER A 147 8.15 -6.80 8.31
N ILE A 148 6.99 -6.96 7.69
CA ILE A 148 6.66 -6.34 6.40
C ILE A 148 5.37 -5.55 6.49
N VAL A 149 5.31 -4.44 5.76
CA VAL A 149 4.12 -3.63 5.58
C VAL A 149 3.83 -3.52 4.08
N PHE A 150 2.60 -3.75 3.69
CA PHE A 150 2.11 -3.43 2.36
C PHE A 150 1.36 -2.09 2.43
N CYS A 151 1.84 -1.12 1.65
CA CYS A 151 1.22 0.20 1.52
C CYS A 151 0.51 0.28 0.17
N PHE A 152 -0.81 0.36 0.19
CA PHE A 152 -1.66 0.51 -0.98
C PHE A 152 -2.00 1.98 -1.18
N ASP A 153 -1.66 2.52 -2.35
CA ASP A 153 -2.09 3.85 -2.77
C ASP A 153 -3.56 3.81 -3.21
N MET A 154 -4.42 4.47 -2.44
CA MET A 154 -5.87 4.48 -2.69
C MET A 154 -6.32 5.65 -3.57
N ARG A 155 -5.39 6.53 -4.02
CA ARG A 155 -5.73 7.71 -4.84
C ARG A 155 -6.18 7.35 -6.25
N ALA A 156 -5.63 6.28 -6.81
CA ALA A 156 -5.96 5.85 -8.17
C ALA A 156 -5.77 4.34 -8.32
N VAL A 157 -6.59 3.77 -9.18
CA VAL A 157 -6.45 2.38 -9.62
C VAL A 157 -5.69 2.33 -10.94
N LEU A 158 -4.95 1.27 -11.15
CA LEU A 158 -4.27 0.96 -12.40
C LEU A 158 -5.30 0.48 -13.45
N GLU A 159 -4.89 0.40 -14.72
CA GLU A 159 -5.75 -0.04 -15.84
C GLU A 159 -6.36 -1.43 -15.62
N ASP A 160 -5.67 -2.29 -14.88
CA ASP A 160 -6.12 -3.64 -14.53
C ASP A 160 -7.02 -3.71 -13.29
N GLY A 161 -7.39 -2.56 -12.72
CA GLY A 161 -8.24 -2.44 -11.54
C GLY A 161 -7.52 -2.63 -10.21
N SER A 162 -6.23 -2.93 -10.18
CA SER A 162 -5.43 -3.01 -8.96
C SER A 162 -4.94 -1.64 -8.50
N ASN A 163 -4.48 -1.55 -7.26
CA ASN A 163 -3.83 -0.35 -6.73
C ASN A 163 -2.30 -0.48 -6.83
N ARG A 164 -1.62 0.67 -6.82
CA ARG A 164 -0.17 0.67 -6.63
C ARG A 164 0.16 0.23 -5.22
N VAL A 165 1.16 -0.63 -5.10
CA VAL A 165 1.58 -1.17 -3.82
C VAL A 165 3.07 -0.97 -3.65
N THR A 166 3.47 -0.49 -2.47
CA THR A 166 4.86 -0.48 -2.03
C THR A 166 5.01 -1.35 -0.79
N THR A 167 6.14 -1.99 -0.64
CA THR A 167 6.46 -2.79 0.54
C THR A 167 7.51 -2.09 1.38
N TRP A 168 7.34 -2.08 2.69
CA TRP A 168 8.29 -1.53 3.65
C TRP A 168 8.92 -2.69 4.43
N PRO A 169 10.08 -3.17 4.00
CA PRO A 169 10.85 -4.18 4.74
C PRO A 169 11.67 -3.46 5.81
N ALA A 170 11.07 -3.15 6.93
CA ALA A 170 11.71 -2.31 7.93
C ALA A 170 11.33 -2.70 9.35
N THR A 171 11.31 -1.73 10.23
CA THR A 171 10.95 -1.85 11.62
C THR A 171 9.64 -2.62 11.78
N LYS A 172 9.63 -3.60 12.67
CA LYS A 172 8.44 -4.40 13.00
C LYS A 172 7.32 -3.50 13.52
N ILE A 173 6.32 -3.26 12.67
CA ILE A 173 5.13 -2.49 13.01
C ILE A 173 4.06 -3.45 13.52
N LEU A 174 3.55 -3.19 14.71
CA LEU A 174 2.59 -4.03 15.40
C LEU A 174 1.15 -3.55 15.20
N CYS A 175 0.96 -2.26 15.06
CA CYS A 175 -0.34 -1.64 14.87
C CYS A 175 -0.21 -0.22 14.30
N GLY A 176 -1.32 0.33 13.84
CA GLY A 176 -1.42 1.73 13.42
C GLY A 176 -2.69 2.37 13.95
N SER A 177 -2.68 3.69 14.10
CA SER A 177 -3.82 4.50 14.47
C SER A 177 -3.73 5.87 13.82
N ILE A 178 -4.86 6.54 13.67
CA ILE A 178 -4.95 7.91 13.17
C ILE A 178 -5.31 8.82 14.33
N GLY A 179 -4.54 9.88 14.52
CA GLY A 179 -4.85 10.96 15.44
C GLY A 179 -6.04 11.81 14.98
N ALA A 180 -6.56 12.60 15.88
CA ALA A 180 -7.68 13.50 15.56
C ALA A 180 -7.30 14.60 14.55
N ASP A 181 -6.04 14.88 14.39
CA ASP A 181 -5.43 15.82 13.46
C ASP A 181 -5.04 15.18 12.10
N GLY A 182 -5.33 13.89 11.90
CA GLY A 182 -4.96 13.13 10.71
C GLY A 182 -3.59 12.47 10.78
N THR A 183 -2.78 12.74 11.80
CA THR A 183 -1.45 12.15 11.98
C THR A 183 -1.52 10.63 12.10
N VAL A 184 -0.66 9.94 11.39
CA VAL A 184 -0.55 8.47 11.44
C VAL A 184 0.45 8.07 12.52
N PHE A 185 0.00 7.31 13.50
CA PHE A 185 0.86 6.73 14.54
C PHE A 185 1.05 5.25 14.28
N LEU A 186 2.30 4.79 14.39
CA LEU A 186 2.71 3.41 14.17
C LEU A 186 3.30 2.86 15.47
N GLY A 187 2.68 1.83 16.01
CA GLY A 187 3.19 1.11 17.18
C GLY A 187 4.25 0.10 16.77
N THR A 188 5.42 0.20 17.38
CA THR A 188 6.57 -0.71 17.16
C THR A 188 6.96 -1.39 18.46
N GLU A 189 7.91 -2.31 18.42
CA GLU A 189 8.48 -2.91 19.65
C GLU A 189 9.22 -1.90 20.53
N LYS A 190 9.66 -0.77 19.95
CA LYS A 190 10.40 0.28 20.67
C LYS A 190 9.52 1.38 21.24
N GLY A 191 8.28 1.50 20.74
CA GLY A 191 7.35 2.54 21.15
C GLY A 191 6.39 2.97 20.05
N ILE A 192 5.88 4.18 20.14
CA ILE A 192 4.99 4.78 19.17
C ILE A 192 5.79 5.76 18.33
N ASN A 193 5.76 5.56 17.02
CA ASN A 193 6.39 6.43 16.04
C ASN A 193 5.30 7.18 15.28
N GLU A 194 5.60 8.41 14.91
CA GLU A 194 4.79 9.23 14.02
C GLU A 194 5.26 9.02 12.56
N TYR A 195 4.32 8.86 11.65
CA TYR A 195 4.63 8.86 10.22
C TYR A 195 4.79 10.31 9.77
N SER A 196 6.02 10.78 9.82
CA SER A 196 6.43 12.13 9.41
C SER A 196 7.82 12.06 8.80
N ASP A 197 8.19 13.10 8.05
CA ASP A 197 9.51 13.26 7.47
C ASP A 197 9.99 12.13 6.53
N PHE A 198 11.30 12.11 6.28
CA PHE A 198 11.94 11.20 5.32
C PHE A 198 13.10 10.44 5.98
N LEU A 199 12.88 9.96 7.19
CA LEU A 199 13.79 9.11 7.95
C LEU A 199 13.04 7.93 8.56
N ASP A 200 13.72 6.81 8.75
CA ASP A 200 13.22 5.67 9.51
C ASP A 200 13.87 5.67 10.90
N ASP A 201 13.13 6.12 11.92
CA ASP A 201 13.62 6.26 13.30
C ASP A 201 15.01 6.94 13.35
N THR A 202 15.12 8.14 12.76
CA THR A 202 16.36 8.92 12.60
C THR A 202 17.41 8.37 11.64
N SER A 203 17.17 7.24 11.03
CA SER A 203 18.11 6.59 10.09
C SER A 203 17.67 6.74 8.64
N PRO A 204 18.61 6.88 7.70
CA PRO A 204 18.29 6.82 6.28
C PRO A 204 17.69 5.48 5.88
N TYR A 205 16.81 5.49 4.90
CA TYR A 205 16.26 4.28 4.29
C TYR A 205 16.50 4.25 2.77
N THR A 206 16.35 3.07 2.17
CA THR A 206 16.54 2.89 0.73
C THR A 206 15.20 2.67 0.04
N LEU A 207 14.87 3.57 -0.88
CA LEU A 207 13.82 3.39 -1.88
C LEU A 207 14.38 2.53 -3.01
N ARG A 208 13.66 1.46 -3.39
CA ARG A 208 14.01 0.60 -4.53
C ARG A 208 12.86 0.55 -5.52
N TYR A 209 13.18 0.76 -6.78
CA TYR A 209 12.24 0.62 -7.88
C TYR A 209 12.90 -0.13 -9.02
N TYR A 210 12.23 -1.19 -9.50
CA TYR A 210 12.67 -1.98 -10.64
C TYR A 210 11.50 -2.16 -11.60
N THR A 211 11.77 -2.01 -12.89
CA THR A 211 10.79 -2.31 -13.93
C THR A 211 10.56 -3.81 -14.04
N GLN A 212 9.41 -4.18 -14.55
CA GLN A 212 9.29 -5.51 -15.14
C GLN A 212 10.28 -5.66 -16.31
N PRO A 213 10.62 -6.90 -16.73
CA PRO A 213 11.44 -7.12 -17.91
C PRO A 213 10.83 -6.47 -19.14
N LEU A 214 11.57 -5.51 -19.73
CA LEU A 214 11.15 -4.71 -20.88
C LEU A 214 11.59 -5.37 -22.18
N ALA A 215 10.64 -5.79 -22.99
CA ALA A 215 10.92 -6.45 -24.28
C ALA A 215 11.07 -5.46 -25.45
N PHE A 216 10.75 -4.17 -25.28
CA PHE A 216 10.82 -3.14 -26.31
C PHE A 216 10.19 -3.58 -27.65
N GLY A 217 9.04 -4.21 -27.60
CA GLY A 217 8.32 -4.74 -28.76
C GLY A 217 8.51 -6.24 -28.97
N ASP A 218 9.46 -6.66 -29.79
CA ASP A 218 9.67 -8.08 -30.12
C ASP A 218 10.65 -8.77 -29.14
N PRO A 219 10.19 -9.70 -28.28
CA PRO A 219 11.06 -10.38 -27.31
C PRO A 219 12.08 -11.33 -27.93
N SER A 220 11.98 -11.66 -29.23
CA SER A 220 12.93 -12.54 -29.91
C SER A 220 14.18 -11.85 -30.42
N ARG A 221 14.16 -10.52 -30.50
CA ARG A 221 15.29 -9.73 -31.02
C ARG A 221 16.25 -9.32 -29.92
N LEU A 222 17.52 -9.26 -30.27
CA LEU A 222 18.56 -8.71 -29.41
C LEU A 222 18.41 -7.18 -29.31
N LYS A 223 18.44 -6.64 -28.10
CA LYS A 223 18.39 -5.20 -27.80
C LYS A 223 19.67 -4.75 -27.14
N ILE A 224 20.02 -3.52 -27.43
CA ILE A 224 21.12 -2.80 -26.80
C ILE A 224 20.53 -1.52 -26.23
N VAL A 225 20.41 -1.43 -24.90
CA VAL A 225 20.05 -0.18 -24.25
C VAL A 225 21.27 0.73 -24.30
N LYS A 226 21.10 1.91 -24.91
CA LYS A 226 22.18 2.89 -25.06
C LYS A 226 22.27 3.84 -23.89
N GLU A 227 21.11 4.39 -23.52
CA GLU A 227 21.00 5.40 -22.48
C GLU A 227 19.77 5.14 -21.61
N ILE A 228 19.94 5.32 -20.31
CA ILE A 228 18.88 5.31 -19.31
C ILE A 228 18.90 6.66 -18.63
N THR A 229 17.76 7.31 -18.57
CA THR A 229 17.59 8.60 -17.90
C THR A 229 16.46 8.50 -16.87
N PHE A 230 16.78 8.81 -15.61
CA PHE A 230 15.79 9.04 -14.57
C PHE A 230 15.68 10.53 -14.31
N LYS A 231 14.45 11.07 -14.40
CA LYS A 231 14.17 12.44 -13.94
C LYS A 231 13.83 12.40 -12.47
N VAL A 232 14.64 13.08 -11.68
CA VAL A 232 14.54 13.14 -10.22
C VAL A 232 14.14 14.53 -9.79
N ILE A 233 13.22 14.62 -8.83
CA ILE A 233 12.79 15.89 -8.22
C ILE A 233 13.07 15.81 -6.73
N GLY A 234 13.72 16.85 -6.18
CA GLY A 234 14.14 16.91 -4.79
C GLY A 234 15.38 16.07 -4.51
N GLY A 235 15.55 15.65 -3.24
CA GLY A 235 16.64 14.75 -2.85
C GLY A 235 18.03 15.33 -2.97
N GLN A 236 18.22 16.63 -2.70
CA GLN A 236 19.54 17.28 -2.75
C GLN A 236 20.60 16.49 -1.99
N GLY A 237 21.71 16.17 -2.65
CA GLY A 237 22.80 15.39 -2.06
C GLY A 237 22.50 13.90 -1.85
N SER A 238 21.30 13.43 -2.22
CA SER A 238 20.96 12.01 -2.15
C SER A 238 21.74 11.19 -3.16
N SER A 239 22.16 9.99 -2.74
CA SER A 239 22.83 9.03 -3.62
C SER A 239 21.81 8.12 -4.28
N LEU A 240 21.93 7.99 -5.60
CA LEU A 240 21.16 7.08 -6.43
C LEU A 240 22.10 6.05 -7.05
N VAL A 241 21.68 4.80 -7.11
CA VAL A 241 22.37 3.74 -7.86
C VAL A 241 21.46 3.28 -8.97
N LEU A 242 21.83 3.58 -10.20
CA LEU A 242 21.13 3.11 -11.39
C LEU A 242 21.60 1.69 -11.71
N ASN A 243 20.63 0.79 -11.89
CA ASN A 243 20.85 -0.64 -12.10
C ASN A 243 20.25 -1.04 -13.44
N TRP A 244 20.95 -1.87 -14.21
CA TRP A 244 20.36 -2.50 -15.40
C TRP A 244 20.93 -3.90 -15.62
N GLY A 245 20.12 -4.77 -16.18
CA GLY A 245 20.48 -6.14 -16.49
C GLY A 245 19.68 -6.67 -17.65
N TYR A 246 20.12 -7.76 -18.24
CA TYR A 246 19.49 -8.40 -19.38
C TYR A 246 19.14 -9.85 -19.08
N ASP A 247 18.15 -10.38 -19.81
CA ASP A 247 17.78 -11.80 -19.83
C ASP A 247 17.56 -12.40 -18.44
N TYR A 248 16.79 -11.68 -17.60
CA TYR A 248 16.40 -12.09 -16.25
C TYR A 248 17.58 -12.30 -15.26
N THR A 249 18.72 -11.68 -15.54
CA THR A 249 19.85 -11.77 -14.59
C THR A 249 19.58 -10.98 -13.33
N GLU A 250 19.99 -11.52 -12.18
CA GLU A 250 20.00 -10.79 -10.90
C GLU A 250 21.32 -10.01 -10.70
N ALA A 251 22.31 -10.24 -11.55
CA ALA A 251 23.60 -9.53 -11.54
C ALA A 251 23.50 -8.24 -12.35
N TYR A 252 22.99 -7.18 -11.72
CA TYR A 252 22.86 -5.88 -12.37
C TYR A 252 24.21 -5.17 -12.54
N THR A 253 24.38 -4.52 -13.69
CA THR A 253 25.40 -3.48 -13.86
C THR A 253 24.93 -2.22 -13.13
N LYS A 254 25.84 -1.52 -12.45
CA LYS A 254 25.51 -0.42 -11.54
C LYS A 254 26.29 0.85 -11.89
N GLN A 255 25.62 1.99 -11.76
CA GLN A 255 26.21 3.31 -11.89
C GLN A 255 25.71 4.20 -10.76
N ASN A 256 26.63 4.80 -10.02
CA ASN A 256 26.29 5.76 -8.97
C ASN A 256 26.03 7.14 -9.59
N PHE A 257 25.05 7.82 -9.03
CA PHE A 257 24.69 9.19 -9.34
C PHE A 257 24.40 9.93 -8.03
N THR A 258 24.79 11.18 -7.92
CA THR A 258 24.46 12.02 -6.76
C THR A 258 23.64 13.21 -7.26
N VAL A 259 22.47 13.41 -6.68
CA VAL A 259 21.63 14.57 -7.01
C VAL A 259 22.37 15.85 -6.64
N ALA A 260 22.40 16.78 -7.56
CA ALA A 260 23.13 18.02 -7.36
C ALA A 260 22.66 18.80 -6.12
N ASN A 261 23.61 19.34 -5.38
CA ASN A 261 23.33 20.36 -4.36
C ASN A 261 23.24 21.71 -5.06
N ALA A 262 22.03 22.21 -5.31
CA ALA A 262 21.89 23.58 -5.79
C ALA A 262 21.60 24.50 -4.60
N ASN A 263 22.62 25.23 -4.17
CA ASN A 263 22.42 26.42 -3.36
C ASN A 263 21.99 27.56 -4.30
N ILE A 264 20.69 27.70 -4.52
CA ILE A 264 20.17 28.83 -5.30
C ILE A 264 19.89 29.94 -4.31
N ALA A 265 20.75 30.95 -4.29
CA ALA A 265 20.49 32.21 -3.64
C ALA A 265 19.71 33.13 -4.62
N GLU A 266 18.51 33.58 -4.26
CA GLU A 266 17.81 34.58 -5.04
C GLU A 266 18.49 35.98 -4.89
N TYR A 267 18.73 36.62 -6.04
CA TYR A 267 19.32 37.95 -6.11
C TYR A 267 18.41 38.95 -5.40
N GLY A 268 18.97 39.68 -4.43
CA GLY A 268 18.28 40.73 -3.67
C GLY A 268 17.58 40.29 -2.39
N ILE A 269 17.60 38.99 -2.05
CA ILE A 269 16.97 38.44 -0.86
C ILE A 269 18.02 37.74 0.03
N ALA A 270 19.05 37.14 -0.56
CA ALA A 270 20.11 36.49 0.20
C ALA A 270 21.06 37.48 0.85
N GLU A 271 21.33 37.32 2.16
CA GLU A 271 22.40 38.04 2.82
C GLU A 271 23.76 37.59 2.27
N TYR A 272 24.60 38.57 1.94
CA TYR A 272 25.96 38.31 1.48
C TYR A 272 26.75 37.56 2.56
N ASN A 273 27.28 36.39 2.19
CA ASN A 273 28.25 35.65 2.98
C ASN A 273 27.78 34.88 4.21
N THR A 274 26.55 34.40 4.22
CA THR A 274 26.11 33.37 5.18
C THR A 274 26.06 32.01 4.49
N SER A 275 26.83 31.04 4.98
CA SER A 275 26.89 29.67 4.47
C SER A 275 25.58 28.88 4.68
N GLU A 276 24.56 29.51 5.24
CA GLU A 276 23.29 28.91 5.62
C GLU A 276 22.06 29.61 4.99
N ALA A 277 22.24 30.50 4.01
CA ALA A 277 21.12 31.14 3.32
C ALA A 277 20.45 30.16 2.34
N GLU A 278 19.71 29.21 2.84
CA GLU A 278 18.75 28.47 2.06
C GLU A 278 17.50 29.34 1.82
N TYR A 279 17.60 30.24 0.86
CA TYR A 279 16.44 30.92 0.30
C TYR A 279 15.83 30.07 -0.81
N SER A 280 14.62 29.65 -0.56
CA SER A 280 13.74 28.75 -1.30
C SER A 280 14.11 27.26 -1.22
N ALA A 281 13.13 26.49 -0.81
CA ALA A 281 13.05 25.09 -1.13
C ALA A 281 12.89 24.96 -2.65
N SER A 282 13.94 25.26 -3.42
CA SER A 282 13.92 25.09 -4.85
C SER A 282 13.79 23.60 -5.15
N ILE A 283 12.69 23.25 -5.78
CA ILE A 283 12.49 21.91 -6.33
C ILE A 283 13.59 21.71 -7.36
N ILE A 284 14.62 20.95 -6.99
CA ILE A 284 15.66 20.56 -7.94
C ILE A 284 15.08 19.51 -8.83
N VAL A 285 15.16 19.74 -10.12
CA VAL A 285 14.91 18.75 -11.16
C VAL A 285 16.26 18.39 -11.76
N ASP A 286 16.64 17.14 -11.60
CA ASP A 286 17.89 16.62 -12.14
C ASP A 286 17.64 15.38 -13.03
N ASP A 287 18.46 15.20 -14.05
CA ASP A 287 18.40 14.08 -14.95
C ASP A 287 19.59 13.15 -14.67
N ALA A 288 19.35 12.07 -13.95
CA ALA A 288 20.35 11.03 -13.75
C ALA A 288 20.50 10.19 -15.03
N LYS A 289 21.56 10.45 -15.82
CA LYS A 289 21.81 9.80 -17.10
C LYS A 289 22.96 8.80 -17.02
N VAL A 290 22.77 7.65 -17.61
CA VAL A 290 23.82 6.65 -17.74
C VAL A 290 23.83 6.04 -19.13
N LYS A 291 25.04 5.85 -19.69
CA LYS A 291 25.23 5.05 -20.89
C LYS A 291 25.26 3.59 -20.49
N ALA A 292 24.20 2.87 -20.85
CA ALA A 292 24.09 1.46 -20.53
C ALA A 292 24.97 0.63 -21.46
N THR A 293 25.51 -0.46 -20.93
CA THR A 293 26.33 -1.43 -21.66
C THR A 293 25.69 -2.80 -21.58
N GLY A 294 25.99 -3.66 -22.55
CA GLY A 294 25.46 -5.00 -22.64
C GLY A 294 24.32 -5.12 -23.65
N SER A 295 23.82 -6.33 -23.82
CA SER A 295 22.75 -6.66 -24.75
C SER A 295 21.97 -7.87 -24.25
N GLY A 296 20.72 -7.99 -24.64
CA GLY A 296 19.84 -9.13 -24.34
C GLY A 296 18.51 -9.03 -25.05
N THR A 297 17.66 -10.00 -24.85
CA THR A 297 16.32 -10.05 -25.45
C THR A 297 15.31 -9.23 -24.65
N VAL A 298 15.51 -9.14 -23.35
CA VAL A 298 14.76 -8.29 -22.42
C VAL A 298 15.72 -7.53 -21.51
N ALA A 299 15.32 -6.36 -21.02
CA ALA A 299 16.11 -5.60 -20.07
C ALA A 299 15.28 -5.26 -18.83
N THR A 300 15.88 -5.35 -17.66
CA THR A 300 15.33 -4.84 -16.40
C THR A 300 16.14 -3.64 -15.96
N ILE A 301 15.46 -2.58 -15.58
CA ILE A 301 16.08 -1.31 -15.18
C ILE A 301 15.57 -0.96 -13.79
N GLY A 302 16.46 -0.53 -12.93
CA GLY A 302 16.12 -0.18 -11.56
C GLY A 302 16.88 1.00 -11.03
N VAL A 303 16.42 1.49 -9.91
CA VAL A 303 17.09 2.53 -9.13
C VAL A 303 16.98 2.21 -7.65
N ASP A 304 18.08 2.30 -6.95
CA ASP A 304 18.15 2.32 -5.49
C ASP A 304 18.50 3.76 -5.08
N ALA A 305 17.65 4.36 -4.27
CA ALA A 305 17.85 5.73 -3.78
C ALA A 305 17.95 5.74 -2.26
N THR A 306 18.99 6.33 -1.71
CA THR A 306 19.13 6.53 -0.27
C THR A 306 18.41 7.81 0.11
N ILE A 307 17.35 7.70 0.89
CA ILE A 307 16.56 8.80 1.43
C ILE A 307 17.11 9.14 2.82
N ASN A 308 17.48 10.40 3.01
CA ASN A 308 18.09 10.88 4.26
C ASN A 308 17.53 12.27 4.62
N GLY A 309 16.36 12.28 5.24
CA GLY A 309 15.72 13.49 5.76
C GLY A 309 15.20 14.48 4.71
N ARG A 310 15.18 14.11 3.42
CA ARG A 310 14.70 14.97 2.32
C ARG A 310 13.82 14.19 1.36
N SER A 311 12.75 14.83 0.87
CA SER A 311 11.87 14.23 -0.15
C SER A 311 12.62 14.01 -1.45
N LEU A 312 12.40 12.84 -2.06
CA LEU A 312 12.89 12.50 -3.38
C LEU A 312 11.76 11.85 -4.18
N SER A 313 11.54 12.32 -5.38
CA SER A 313 10.56 11.75 -6.31
C SER A 313 11.22 11.40 -7.64
N ILE A 314 10.93 10.21 -8.14
CA ILE A 314 11.32 9.77 -9.48
C ILE A 314 10.11 9.96 -10.38
N GLN A 315 10.20 10.91 -11.31
CA GLN A 315 9.07 11.31 -12.16
C GLN A 315 9.00 10.55 -13.47
N GLU A 316 10.15 10.25 -14.06
CA GLU A 316 10.19 9.70 -15.40
C GLU A 316 11.39 8.74 -15.56
N LEU A 317 11.14 7.62 -16.24
CA LEU A 317 12.17 6.72 -16.74
C LEU A 317 12.13 6.76 -18.25
N LYS A 318 13.21 7.20 -18.86
CA LYS A 318 13.43 7.13 -20.30
C LYS A 318 14.52 6.14 -20.64
N THR A 319 14.32 5.38 -21.71
CA THR A 319 15.30 4.45 -22.22
C THR A 319 15.44 4.61 -23.72
N GLU A 320 16.66 4.72 -24.19
CA GLU A 320 16.99 4.63 -25.60
C GLU A 320 17.57 3.26 -25.90
N ALA A 321 16.90 2.48 -26.74
CA ALA A 321 17.34 1.14 -27.13
C ALA A 321 17.44 1.00 -28.64
N LEU A 322 18.43 0.23 -29.11
CA LEU A 322 18.52 -0.30 -30.47
C LEU A 322 17.90 -1.70 -30.48
N ILE A 323 17.10 -1.98 -31.50
CA ILE A 323 16.42 -3.26 -31.76
C ILE A 323 16.98 -3.88 -33.02
#